data_b350d7289f22cfc4347e527e37a2cf75
#
_entry.id   b350d7289f22cfc4347e527e37a2cf75
#
_cell.length_a   1.000
_cell.length_b   1.000
_cell.length_c   1.000
_cell.angle_alpha   90.00
_cell.angle_beta   90.00
_cell.angle_gamma   90.00
#
_symmetry.space_group_name_H-M   'P 1'
#
loop_
_entity.id
_entity.type
_entity.pdbx_description
1 polymer ?
#
loop_
_entity_poly.entity_id
_entity_poly.type
_entity_poly.pdbx_seq_one_letter_code
_entity_poly.pdbx_strand_id
1 'polypeptide(L)'
;MTTKDEIVHRLRRLDCCAVSDALDKLGLSGVATGVPQAPGSKRIAGRVITMKLAPGEPPPGPPRHLGTTAVEFGDPDSVIVIEQTSGVDAGCWGGILSLAAKVKGIAGVVADGPVRDIDESREMGFPVFTQKLTSRTARSRIVEKAVNEPVTVFGITTNAGDYVIADSSAVIFISAANIAKVVETAEMIVGKEALMAKAVLAGTPVHEVMASNYEFMLKG
;
A
#
# COMPACT_ATOMS: atom_id res chain seq x y z
N MET A 1 -13.78 19.85 8.70
CA MET A 1 -12.43 19.44 9.14
C MET A 1 -12.44 17.93 9.18
N THR A 2 -11.76 17.25 8.26
CA THR A 2 -11.61 15.80 8.30
C THR A 2 -10.76 15.46 9.53
N THR A 3 -11.31 14.70 10.47
CA THR A 3 -10.54 14.19 11.61
C THR A 3 -9.41 13.31 11.05
N LYS A 4 -8.16 13.69 11.34
CA LYS A 4 -7.00 12.86 10.95
C LYS A 4 -7.14 11.48 11.56
N ASP A 5 -6.93 10.45 10.74
CA ASP A 5 -6.90 9.08 11.24
C ASP A 5 -5.61 8.87 12.07
N GLU A 6 -5.76 8.77 13.38
CA GLU A 6 -4.64 8.60 14.31
C GLU A 6 -3.84 7.31 14.01
N ILE A 7 -4.52 6.25 13.62
CA ILE A 7 -3.89 4.97 13.24
C ILE A 7 -3.04 5.14 11.98
N VAL A 8 -3.56 5.80 10.95
CA VAL A 8 -2.78 6.10 9.72
C VAL A 8 -1.55 6.94 10.06
N HIS A 9 -1.69 7.91 10.95
CA HIS A 9 -0.56 8.75 11.36
C HIS A 9 0.53 7.95 12.08
N ARG A 10 0.16 7.00 12.93
CA ARG A 10 1.11 6.07 13.59
C ARG A 10 1.74 5.13 12.57
N LEU A 11 0.94 4.51 11.69
CA LEU A 11 1.41 3.59 10.64
C LEU A 11 2.44 4.25 9.70
N ARG A 12 2.28 5.52 9.36
CA ARG A 12 3.24 6.28 8.53
C ARG A 12 4.64 6.42 9.13
N ARG A 13 4.80 6.25 10.44
CA ARG A 13 6.10 6.32 11.12
C ARG A 13 6.83 4.98 11.12
N LEU A 14 6.12 3.89 10.83
CA LEU A 14 6.67 2.54 10.74
C LEU A 14 7.22 2.27 9.34
N ASP A 15 7.97 1.20 9.17
CA ASP A 15 8.35 0.64 7.89
C ASP A 15 7.73 -0.75 7.68
N CYS A 16 7.85 -1.27 6.45
CA CYS A 16 7.28 -2.56 6.14
C CYS A 16 7.95 -3.70 6.90
N CYS A 17 9.23 -3.62 7.25
CA CYS A 17 9.92 -4.68 7.98
C CYS A 17 9.36 -4.82 9.39
N ALA A 18 9.26 -3.72 10.14
CA ALA A 18 8.69 -3.74 11.49
C ALA A 18 7.22 -4.19 11.52
N VAL A 19 6.44 -3.81 10.49
CA VAL A 19 5.04 -4.25 10.36
C VAL A 19 4.96 -5.73 10.00
N SER A 20 5.86 -6.23 9.13
CA SER A 20 5.96 -7.66 8.81
C SER A 20 6.27 -8.50 10.06
N ASP A 21 7.27 -8.10 10.84
CA ASP A 21 7.64 -8.77 12.08
C ASP A 21 6.49 -8.76 13.11
N ALA A 22 5.72 -7.66 13.15
CA ALA A 22 4.52 -7.59 13.99
C ALA A 22 3.44 -8.56 13.53
N LEU A 23 3.22 -8.71 12.21
CA LEU A 23 2.28 -9.70 11.67
C LEU A 23 2.72 -11.12 12.04
N ASP A 24 4.00 -11.46 11.84
CA ASP A 24 4.55 -12.78 12.18
C ASP A 24 4.37 -13.09 13.67
N LYS A 25 4.69 -12.13 14.54
CA LYS A 25 4.48 -12.27 15.98
C LYS A 25 3.01 -12.51 16.35
N LEU A 26 2.08 -11.94 15.61
CA LEU A 26 0.64 -12.07 15.85
C LEU A 26 0.01 -13.26 15.11
N GLY A 27 0.77 -14.03 14.33
CA GLY A 27 0.27 -15.12 13.50
C GLY A 27 -0.66 -14.64 12.38
N LEU A 28 -0.43 -13.43 11.86
CA LEU A 28 -1.22 -12.81 10.82
C LEU A 28 -0.48 -12.86 9.48
N SER A 29 -1.21 -12.79 8.38
CA SER A 29 -0.68 -12.69 7.01
C SER A 29 -1.09 -11.36 6.38
N GLY A 30 -0.42 -10.97 5.28
CA GLY A 30 -0.77 -9.74 4.56
C GLY A 30 0.41 -9.11 3.80
N VAL A 31 1.56 -9.79 3.73
CA VAL A 31 2.78 -9.27 3.10
C VAL A 31 2.84 -9.68 1.62
N ALA A 32 2.93 -8.70 0.72
CA ALA A 32 3.22 -8.87 -0.69
C ALA A 32 4.63 -8.36 -1.00
N THR A 33 5.52 -9.27 -1.41
CA THR A 33 6.90 -8.97 -1.81
C THR A 33 7.04 -8.82 -3.32
N GLY A 34 8.13 -8.19 -3.78
CA GLY A 34 8.40 -8.03 -5.21
C GLY A 34 7.43 -7.07 -5.91
N VAL A 35 6.87 -6.11 -5.19
CA VAL A 35 6.04 -5.04 -5.73
C VAL A 35 6.83 -3.73 -5.68
N PRO A 36 7.60 -3.39 -6.72
CA PRO A 36 8.43 -2.20 -6.71
C PRO A 36 7.58 -0.93 -6.75
N GLN A 37 8.08 0.13 -6.14
CA GLN A 37 7.61 1.46 -6.40
C GLN A 37 8.12 1.92 -7.77
N ALA A 38 7.22 2.13 -8.71
CA ALA A 38 7.60 2.50 -10.08
C ALA A 38 8.25 3.89 -10.16
N PRO A 39 7.76 4.95 -9.46
CA PRO A 39 8.48 6.20 -9.34
C PRO A 39 9.00 6.42 -7.90
N GLY A 40 10.32 6.46 -7.73
CA GLY A 40 10.93 6.93 -6.48
C GLY A 40 11.04 5.88 -5.35
N SER A 41 11.15 6.36 -4.12
CA SER A 41 11.33 5.54 -2.91
C SER A 41 10.54 6.09 -1.70
N LYS A 42 9.37 6.66 -1.95
CA LYS A 42 8.56 7.28 -0.90
C LYS A 42 7.66 6.24 -0.23
N ARG A 43 7.80 6.06 1.07
CA ARG A 43 6.87 5.26 1.87
C ARG A 43 5.48 5.88 1.86
N ILE A 44 4.46 5.04 1.75
CA ILE A 44 3.04 5.41 1.89
C ILE A 44 2.36 4.54 2.93
N ALA A 45 1.36 5.10 3.60
CA ALA A 45 0.41 4.33 4.40
C ALA A 45 -0.93 5.05 4.44
N GLY A 46 -2.01 4.28 4.48
CA GLY A 46 -3.37 4.83 4.52
C GLY A 46 -4.45 3.77 4.60
N ARG A 47 -5.69 4.23 4.67
CA ARG A 47 -6.87 3.38 4.51
C ARG A 47 -7.07 3.03 3.05
N VAL A 48 -7.44 1.80 2.82
CA VAL A 48 -7.65 1.24 1.49
C VAL A 48 -8.97 1.74 0.90
N ILE A 49 -8.88 2.28 -0.31
CA ILE A 49 -9.99 2.41 -1.25
C ILE A 49 -9.74 1.37 -2.33
N THR A 50 -10.64 0.43 -2.49
CA THR A 50 -10.49 -0.63 -3.48
C THR A 50 -11.10 -0.24 -4.81
N MET A 51 -10.49 -0.69 -5.91
CA MET A 51 -11.01 -0.57 -7.27
C MET A 51 -10.80 -1.87 -8.02
N LYS A 52 -11.86 -2.42 -8.60
CA LYS A 52 -11.84 -3.63 -9.42
C LYS A 52 -12.03 -3.31 -10.88
N LEU A 53 -11.09 -3.74 -11.72
CA LEU A 53 -11.12 -3.58 -13.17
C LEU A 53 -11.10 -4.93 -13.86
N ALA A 54 -11.89 -5.08 -14.93
CA ALA A 54 -11.95 -6.28 -15.73
C ALA A 54 -12.45 -5.97 -17.16
N PRO A 55 -12.24 -6.87 -18.14
CA PRO A 55 -12.88 -6.81 -19.44
C PRO A 55 -14.41 -6.87 -19.33
N GLY A 56 -15.10 -6.42 -20.38
CA GLY A 56 -16.55 -6.49 -20.51
C GLY A 56 -17.22 -5.12 -20.51
N GLU A 57 -18.55 -5.14 -20.38
CA GLU A 57 -19.35 -3.92 -20.37
C GLU A 57 -19.25 -3.19 -19.03
N PRO A 58 -19.27 -1.84 -19.03
CA PRO A 58 -19.33 -1.07 -17.81
C PRO A 58 -20.64 -1.30 -17.06
N PRO A 59 -20.66 -1.08 -15.73
CA PRO A 59 -21.90 -1.07 -14.97
C PRO A 59 -22.91 -0.06 -15.55
N PRO A 60 -24.24 -0.28 -15.37
CA PRO A 60 -25.26 0.67 -15.78
C PRO A 60 -25.06 2.04 -15.10
N GLY A 61 -25.31 3.11 -15.85
CA GLY A 61 -25.22 4.49 -15.35
C GLY A 61 -24.56 5.44 -16.35
N PRO A 62 -24.35 6.70 -15.94
CA PRO A 62 -23.65 7.67 -16.78
C PRO A 62 -22.20 7.24 -17.02
N PRO A 63 -21.67 7.43 -18.25
CA PRO A 63 -20.28 7.09 -18.57
C PRO A 63 -19.30 7.79 -17.64
N ARG A 64 -18.43 7.02 -16.99
CA ARG A 64 -17.33 7.53 -16.16
C ARG A 64 -16.00 6.94 -16.62
N HIS A 65 -14.96 7.74 -16.53
CA HIS A 65 -13.61 7.23 -16.73
C HIS A 65 -13.22 6.38 -15.50
N LEU A 66 -12.66 5.20 -15.75
CA LEU A 66 -12.18 4.33 -14.66
C LEU A 66 -11.24 5.11 -13.70
N GLY A 67 -11.32 4.81 -12.41
CA GLY A 67 -10.51 5.41 -11.35
C GLY A 67 -11.02 6.76 -10.84
N THR A 68 -11.92 7.45 -11.55
CA THR A 68 -12.44 8.74 -11.07
C THR A 68 -13.24 8.58 -9.78
N THR A 69 -14.04 7.53 -9.68
CA THR A 69 -14.84 7.23 -8.48
C THR A 69 -13.94 6.98 -7.27
N ALA A 70 -12.88 6.18 -7.44
CA ALA A 70 -11.93 5.91 -6.36
C ALA A 70 -11.21 7.19 -5.90
N VAL A 71 -10.82 8.06 -6.83
CA VAL A 71 -10.23 9.37 -6.50
C VAL A 71 -11.25 10.26 -5.77
N GLU A 72 -12.52 10.26 -6.17
CA GLU A 72 -13.58 11.07 -5.51
C GLU A 72 -13.78 10.66 -4.05
N PHE A 73 -13.72 9.37 -3.71
CA PHE A 73 -13.79 8.87 -2.33
C PHE A 73 -12.53 9.15 -1.50
N GLY A 74 -11.40 9.43 -2.14
CA GLY A 74 -10.12 9.59 -1.47
C GLY A 74 -9.97 10.86 -0.65
N ASP A 75 -9.15 10.77 0.37
CA ASP A 75 -8.70 11.83 1.26
C ASP A 75 -7.19 11.68 1.55
N PRO A 76 -6.56 12.58 2.34
CA PRO A 76 -5.13 12.48 2.67
C PRO A 76 -4.71 11.23 3.45
N ASP A 77 -5.65 10.51 4.06
CA ASP A 77 -5.40 9.28 4.80
C ASP A 77 -5.70 8.02 3.98
N SER A 78 -5.91 8.17 2.67
CA SER A 78 -6.29 7.08 1.76
C SER A 78 -5.13 6.62 0.88
N VAL A 79 -5.16 5.32 0.51
CA VAL A 79 -4.38 4.69 -0.57
C VAL A 79 -5.35 3.94 -1.48
N ILE A 80 -5.25 4.12 -2.79
CA ILE A 80 -6.07 3.40 -3.76
C ILE A 80 -5.40 2.06 -4.09
N VAL A 81 -6.15 0.97 -3.98
CA VAL A 81 -5.71 -0.41 -4.24
C VAL A 81 -6.50 -0.98 -5.41
N ILE A 82 -5.79 -1.40 -6.47
CA ILE A 82 -6.38 -1.75 -7.75
C ILE A 82 -6.16 -3.23 -8.08
N GLU A 83 -7.24 -3.96 -8.32
CA GLU A 83 -7.23 -5.29 -8.91
C GLU A 83 -7.48 -5.19 -10.42
N GLN A 84 -6.47 -5.57 -11.23
CA GLN A 84 -6.59 -5.79 -12.68
C GLN A 84 -5.79 -7.04 -13.05
N THR A 85 -6.25 -8.19 -12.62
CA THR A 85 -5.60 -9.50 -12.79
C THR A 85 -6.17 -10.29 -13.97
N SER A 86 -6.83 -9.61 -14.92
CA SER A 86 -7.49 -10.21 -16.07
C SER A 86 -6.55 -10.80 -17.14
N GLY A 87 -5.24 -10.53 -17.05
CA GLY A 87 -4.26 -10.88 -18.09
C GLY A 87 -4.26 -9.92 -19.30
N VAL A 88 -5.20 -8.98 -19.38
CA VAL A 88 -5.25 -8.00 -20.47
C VAL A 88 -4.18 -6.94 -20.26
N ASP A 89 -3.36 -6.69 -21.29
CA ASP A 89 -2.37 -5.62 -21.30
C ASP A 89 -3.08 -4.27 -21.55
N ALA A 90 -3.50 -3.64 -20.47
CA ALA A 90 -4.21 -2.36 -20.47
C ALA A 90 -3.92 -1.60 -19.17
N GLY A 91 -3.62 -0.31 -19.27
CA GLY A 91 -3.29 0.53 -18.12
C GLY A 91 -4.46 0.69 -17.15
N CYS A 92 -4.31 0.20 -15.93
CA CYS A 92 -5.30 0.34 -14.87
C CYS A 92 -5.21 1.67 -14.12
N TRP A 93 -4.10 2.39 -14.28
CA TRP A 93 -3.82 3.70 -13.71
C TRP A 93 -2.92 4.51 -14.65
N GLY A 94 -2.99 5.85 -14.58
CA GLY A 94 -2.19 6.73 -15.45
C GLY A 94 -2.01 8.15 -14.91
N GLY A 95 -1.36 9.03 -15.70
CA GLY A 95 -0.88 10.35 -15.28
C GLY A 95 -1.96 11.30 -14.78
N ILE A 96 -3.08 11.45 -15.49
CA ILE A 96 -4.18 12.33 -15.07
C ILE A 96 -4.80 11.87 -13.75
N LEU A 97 -4.95 10.56 -13.54
CA LEU A 97 -5.45 10.03 -12.26
C LEU A 97 -4.43 10.26 -11.14
N SER A 98 -3.12 10.12 -11.41
CA SER A 98 -2.05 10.45 -10.47
C SER A 98 -2.09 11.93 -10.06
N LEU A 99 -2.29 12.84 -11.02
CA LEU A 99 -2.44 14.26 -10.75
C LEU A 99 -3.66 14.56 -9.87
N ALA A 100 -4.80 13.99 -10.22
CA ALA A 100 -6.05 14.18 -9.47
C ALA A 100 -5.93 13.63 -8.03
N ALA A 101 -5.35 12.44 -7.86
CA ALA A 101 -5.09 11.84 -6.56
C ALA A 101 -4.13 12.69 -5.72
N LYS A 102 -3.05 13.20 -6.33
CA LYS A 102 -2.09 14.10 -5.66
C LYS A 102 -2.76 15.38 -5.18
N VAL A 103 -3.60 16.03 -6.00
CA VAL A 103 -4.34 17.25 -5.64
C VAL A 103 -5.25 17.01 -4.45
N LYS A 104 -5.88 15.83 -4.38
CA LYS A 104 -6.70 15.42 -3.21
C LYS A 104 -5.87 15.04 -1.97
N GLY A 105 -4.56 14.91 -2.10
CA GLY A 105 -3.67 14.51 -1.03
C GLY A 105 -3.61 13.00 -0.78
N ILE A 106 -4.23 12.16 -1.63
CA ILE A 106 -4.16 10.70 -1.54
C ILE A 106 -2.70 10.27 -1.48
N ALA A 107 -2.35 9.36 -0.56
CA ALA A 107 -0.97 9.02 -0.24
C ALA A 107 -0.24 8.28 -1.38
N GLY A 108 -0.96 7.51 -2.19
CA GLY A 108 -0.42 6.79 -3.34
C GLY A 108 -1.36 5.71 -3.85
N VAL A 109 -0.84 4.89 -4.76
CA VAL A 109 -1.57 3.80 -5.43
C VAL A 109 -0.77 2.51 -5.33
N VAL A 110 -1.48 1.40 -5.10
CA VAL A 110 -0.99 0.03 -5.20
C VAL A 110 -1.81 -0.69 -6.27
N ALA A 111 -1.17 -1.15 -7.34
CA ALA A 111 -1.85 -1.73 -8.48
C ALA A 111 -1.34 -3.14 -8.80
N ASP A 112 -2.20 -4.14 -8.66
CA ASP A 112 -1.99 -5.48 -9.24
C ASP A 112 -2.54 -5.49 -10.66
N GLY A 113 -1.77 -4.88 -11.55
CA GLY A 113 -2.09 -4.69 -12.95
C GLY A 113 -1.15 -3.69 -13.63
N PRO A 114 -1.14 -3.62 -14.98
CA PRO A 114 -0.27 -2.71 -15.70
C PRO A 114 -0.63 -1.24 -15.43
N VAL A 115 0.38 -0.40 -15.23
CA VAL A 115 0.27 1.06 -15.05
C VAL A 115 0.96 1.77 -16.21
N ARG A 116 0.46 2.94 -16.59
CA ARG A 116 1.04 3.80 -17.64
C ARG A 116 1.42 5.19 -17.08
N ASP A 117 2.08 5.98 -17.92
CA ASP A 117 2.44 7.38 -17.64
C ASP A 117 3.30 7.52 -16.36
N ILE A 118 4.23 6.58 -16.18
CA ILE A 118 5.03 6.48 -14.96
C ILE A 118 6.02 7.65 -14.80
N ASP A 119 6.50 8.20 -15.92
CA ASP A 119 7.40 9.35 -15.90
C ASP A 119 6.67 10.59 -15.38
N GLU A 120 5.42 10.82 -15.78
CA GLU A 120 4.58 11.88 -15.23
C GLU A 120 4.35 11.70 -13.71
N SER A 121 4.07 10.47 -13.26
CA SER A 121 3.91 10.18 -11.83
C SER A 121 5.21 10.45 -11.05
N ARG A 122 6.37 10.15 -11.66
CA ARG A 122 7.71 10.41 -11.09
C ARG A 122 7.97 11.90 -10.96
N GLU A 123 7.73 12.68 -12.02
CA GLU A 123 7.91 14.13 -12.02
C GLU A 123 7.02 14.81 -10.97
N MET A 124 5.79 14.32 -10.80
CA MET A 124 4.90 14.79 -9.76
C MET A 124 5.31 14.33 -8.36
N GLY A 125 6.19 13.34 -8.20
CA GLY A 125 6.51 12.69 -6.92
C GLY A 125 5.31 11.97 -6.32
N PHE A 126 4.41 11.42 -7.16
CA PHE A 126 3.24 10.66 -6.72
C PHE A 126 3.57 9.15 -6.71
N PRO A 127 3.49 8.47 -5.53
CA PRO A 127 3.90 7.07 -5.39
C PRO A 127 2.93 6.10 -6.06
N VAL A 128 3.47 5.21 -6.90
CA VAL A 128 2.71 4.12 -7.53
C VAL A 128 3.50 2.82 -7.37
N PHE A 129 2.91 1.82 -6.76
CA PHE A 129 3.47 0.49 -6.57
C PHE A 129 2.83 -0.49 -7.54
N THR A 130 3.61 -1.11 -8.42
CA THR A 130 3.14 -2.06 -9.42
C THR A 130 4.26 -2.97 -9.90
N GLN A 131 3.92 -4.19 -10.31
CA GLN A 131 4.84 -5.12 -10.95
C GLN A 131 4.90 -4.98 -12.48
N LYS A 132 3.97 -4.22 -13.09
CA LYS A 132 3.82 -4.19 -14.56
C LYS A 132 3.62 -2.77 -15.07
N LEU A 133 4.32 -2.46 -16.17
CA LEU A 133 4.14 -1.22 -16.90
C LEU A 133 3.59 -1.48 -18.30
N THR A 134 2.85 -0.52 -18.85
CA THR A 134 2.34 -0.57 -20.21
C THR A 134 2.18 0.84 -20.79
N SER A 135 2.18 0.97 -22.11
CA SER A 135 1.72 2.17 -22.80
C SER A 135 0.26 2.09 -23.28
N ARG A 136 -0.38 0.92 -23.12
CA ARG A 136 -1.71 0.67 -23.68
C ARG A 136 -2.81 1.32 -22.85
N THR A 137 -3.77 1.94 -23.54
CA THR A 137 -4.96 2.53 -22.91
C THR A 137 -5.94 1.45 -22.39
N ALA A 138 -6.66 1.76 -21.33
CA ALA A 138 -7.78 0.97 -20.84
C ALA A 138 -8.97 0.94 -21.82
N ARG A 139 -9.14 2.00 -22.63
CA ARG A 139 -10.32 2.20 -23.51
C ARG A 139 -10.58 0.96 -24.37
N SER A 140 -11.80 0.48 -24.34
CA SER A 140 -12.29 -0.71 -25.06
C SER A 140 -11.57 -2.01 -24.68
N ARG A 141 -10.84 -2.06 -23.55
CA ARG A 141 -10.14 -3.26 -23.08
C ARG A 141 -10.60 -3.69 -21.70
N ILE A 142 -10.67 -2.74 -20.78
CA ILE A 142 -11.11 -2.96 -19.40
C ILE A 142 -12.02 -1.82 -18.95
N VAL A 143 -12.87 -2.12 -17.98
CA VAL A 143 -13.82 -1.18 -17.37
C VAL A 143 -13.75 -1.27 -15.86
N GLU A 144 -14.16 -0.22 -15.15
CA GLU A 144 -14.36 -0.24 -13.72
C GLU A 144 -15.60 -1.08 -13.38
N LYS A 145 -15.42 -2.18 -12.67
CA LYS A 145 -16.52 -3.07 -12.24
C LYS A 145 -17.08 -2.67 -10.90
N ALA A 146 -16.21 -2.28 -9.98
CA ALA A 146 -16.62 -1.88 -8.64
C ALA A 146 -15.57 -0.96 -8.00
N VAL A 147 -16.03 -0.13 -7.06
CA VAL A 147 -15.20 0.63 -6.12
C VAL A 147 -15.74 0.37 -4.71
N ASN A 148 -14.84 0.27 -3.74
CA ASN A 148 -15.13 -0.07 -2.34
C ASN A 148 -15.75 -1.47 -2.12
N GLU A 149 -15.60 -2.37 -3.08
CA GLU A 149 -15.89 -3.79 -2.93
C GLU A 149 -14.59 -4.57 -2.66
N PRO A 150 -14.66 -5.78 -2.08
CA PRO A 150 -13.46 -6.59 -1.84
C PRO A 150 -12.68 -6.88 -3.14
N VAL A 151 -11.35 -6.78 -3.05
CA VAL A 151 -10.43 -7.10 -4.16
C VAL A 151 -9.40 -8.13 -3.72
N THR A 152 -8.83 -8.86 -4.68
CA THR A 152 -7.68 -9.73 -4.45
C THR A 152 -6.50 -9.18 -5.24
N VAL A 153 -5.46 -8.75 -4.54
CA VAL A 153 -4.26 -8.14 -5.10
C VAL A 153 -3.03 -8.88 -4.58
N PHE A 154 -2.13 -9.27 -5.47
CA PHE A 154 -0.94 -10.09 -5.14
C PHE A 154 -1.28 -11.34 -4.31
N GLY A 155 -2.45 -11.95 -4.54
CA GLY A 155 -2.94 -13.10 -3.79
C GLY A 155 -3.54 -12.80 -2.41
N ILE A 156 -3.63 -11.54 -2.01
CA ILE A 156 -4.17 -11.10 -0.72
C ILE A 156 -5.53 -10.45 -0.93
N THR A 157 -6.56 -10.96 -0.25
CA THR A 157 -7.88 -10.32 -0.23
C THR A 157 -7.87 -9.15 0.75
N THR A 158 -8.28 -7.98 0.27
CA THR A 158 -8.39 -6.76 1.08
C THR A 158 -9.73 -6.07 0.83
N ASN A 159 -10.24 -5.37 1.83
CA ASN A 159 -11.52 -4.69 1.79
C ASN A 159 -11.32 -3.17 1.84
N ALA A 160 -12.30 -2.43 1.35
CA ALA A 160 -12.34 -1.00 1.60
C ALA A 160 -12.38 -0.73 3.12
N GLY A 161 -11.55 0.22 3.58
CA GLY A 161 -11.39 0.53 4.99
C GLY A 161 -10.33 -0.30 5.74
N ASP A 162 -9.78 -1.36 5.14
CA ASP A 162 -8.54 -1.98 5.62
C ASP A 162 -7.37 -0.98 5.48
N TYR A 163 -6.21 -1.36 5.95
CA TYR A 163 -5.02 -0.50 5.93
C TYR A 163 -3.93 -1.10 5.06
N VAL A 164 -3.12 -0.23 4.47
CA VAL A 164 -1.95 -0.61 3.69
C VAL A 164 -0.76 0.27 4.06
N ILE A 165 0.40 -0.34 4.15
CA ILE A 165 1.70 0.34 4.15
C ILE A 165 2.54 -0.23 3.02
N ALA A 166 3.29 0.63 2.33
CA ALA A 166 4.20 0.20 1.27
C ALA A 166 5.46 1.06 1.25
N ASP A 167 6.59 0.41 1.07
CA ASP A 167 7.90 1.01 0.87
C ASP A 167 8.74 0.20 -0.12
N SER A 168 10.06 0.42 -0.16
CA SER A 168 10.96 -0.31 -1.06
C SER A 168 11.06 -1.81 -0.77
N SER A 169 10.64 -2.26 0.41
CA SER A 169 10.76 -3.66 0.85
C SER A 169 9.54 -4.49 0.47
N ALA A 170 8.33 -3.93 0.66
CA ALA A 170 7.08 -4.67 0.48
C ALA A 170 5.87 -3.75 0.34
N VAL A 171 4.72 -4.36 0.03
CA VAL A 171 3.37 -3.85 0.27
C VAL A 171 2.70 -4.74 1.31
N ILE A 172 2.17 -4.18 2.37
CA ILE A 172 1.54 -4.95 3.45
C ILE A 172 0.11 -4.47 3.67
N PHE A 173 -0.82 -5.41 3.63
CA PHE A 173 -2.24 -5.19 3.89
C PHE A 173 -2.60 -5.66 5.30
N ILE A 174 -3.36 -4.85 6.03
CA ILE A 174 -3.73 -5.11 7.42
C ILE A 174 -5.23 -4.89 7.54
N SER A 175 -5.96 -5.89 8.03
CA SER A 175 -7.41 -5.75 8.23
C SER A 175 -7.73 -4.66 9.26
N ALA A 176 -8.86 -3.98 9.07
CA ALA A 176 -9.35 -2.99 10.03
C ALA A 176 -9.52 -3.55 11.44
N ALA A 177 -9.84 -4.84 11.55
CA ALA A 177 -9.98 -5.51 12.85
C ALA A 177 -8.64 -5.68 13.61
N ASN A 178 -7.52 -5.77 12.91
CA ASN A 178 -6.20 -6.07 13.48
C ASN A 178 -5.27 -4.86 13.55
N ILE A 179 -5.56 -3.77 12.85
CA ILE A 179 -4.63 -2.65 12.66
C ILE A 179 -4.10 -2.07 13.97
N ALA A 180 -4.96 -1.87 14.97
CA ALA A 180 -4.55 -1.27 16.23
C ALA A 180 -3.48 -2.13 16.93
N LYS A 181 -3.70 -3.46 16.98
CA LYS A 181 -2.77 -4.41 17.60
C LYS A 181 -1.47 -4.54 16.81
N VAL A 182 -1.55 -4.53 15.47
CA VAL A 182 -0.36 -4.59 14.60
C VAL A 182 0.50 -3.34 14.78
N VAL A 183 -0.10 -2.15 14.77
CA VAL A 183 0.64 -0.89 14.96
C VAL A 183 1.31 -0.85 16.33
N GLU A 184 0.59 -1.20 17.41
CA GLU A 184 1.17 -1.26 18.75
C GLU A 184 2.35 -2.24 18.84
N THR A 185 2.20 -3.43 18.25
CA THR A 185 3.28 -4.44 18.22
C THR A 185 4.49 -3.95 17.43
N ALA A 186 4.28 -3.36 16.24
CA ALA A 186 5.35 -2.83 15.42
C ALA A 186 6.09 -1.66 16.11
N GLU A 187 5.39 -0.75 16.79
CA GLU A 187 6.00 0.32 17.57
C GLU A 187 6.90 -0.22 18.71
N MET A 188 6.48 -1.31 19.36
CA MET A 188 7.33 -1.98 20.37
C MET A 188 8.60 -2.58 19.74
N ILE A 189 8.49 -3.17 18.54
CA ILE A 189 9.63 -3.73 17.80
C ILE A 189 10.62 -2.60 17.45
N VAL A 190 10.15 -1.54 16.81
CA VAL A 190 10.97 -0.36 16.44
C VAL A 190 11.64 0.26 17.68
N GLY A 191 10.95 0.33 18.81
CA GLY A 191 11.52 0.82 20.07
C GLY A 191 12.69 -0.03 20.55
N LYS A 192 12.61 -1.35 20.46
CA LYS A 192 13.69 -2.28 20.80
C LYS A 192 14.87 -2.16 19.82
N GLU A 193 14.59 -2.13 18.52
CA GLU A 193 15.60 -1.94 17.49
C GLU A 193 16.40 -0.64 17.65
N ALA A 194 15.72 0.44 18.02
CA ALA A 194 16.37 1.72 18.31
C ALA A 194 17.38 1.61 19.49
N LEU A 195 17.05 0.84 20.52
CA LEU A 195 17.98 0.57 21.63
C LEU A 195 19.17 -0.29 21.17
N MET A 196 18.94 -1.29 20.34
CA MET A 196 19.99 -2.13 19.77
C MET A 196 20.92 -1.30 18.87
N ALA A 197 20.36 -0.48 18.00
CA ALA A 197 21.15 0.43 17.16
C ALA A 197 22.01 1.39 17.99
N LYS A 198 21.47 1.93 19.08
CA LYS A 198 22.23 2.77 20.02
C LYS A 198 23.38 2.01 20.67
N ALA A 199 23.20 0.75 21.06
CA ALA A 199 24.25 -0.09 21.64
C ALA A 199 25.38 -0.37 20.62
N VAL A 200 25.03 -0.70 19.37
CA VAL A 200 26.00 -0.88 18.28
C VAL A 200 26.80 0.40 18.03
N LEU A 201 26.12 1.56 17.97
CA LEU A 201 26.80 2.84 17.79
C LEU A 201 27.72 3.22 18.98
N ALA A 202 27.43 2.71 20.17
CA ALA A 202 28.28 2.87 21.35
C ALA A 202 29.47 1.91 21.38
N GLY A 203 29.64 1.02 20.37
CA GLY A 203 30.75 0.08 20.23
C GLY A 203 30.51 -1.29 20.85
N THR A 204 29.28 -1.61 21.30
CA THR A 204 28.93 -2.96 21.74
C THR A 204 29.02 -3.93 20.55
N PRO A 205 29.73 -5.06 20.67
CA PRO A 205 29.83 -6.04 19.60
C PRO A 205 28.46 -6.53 19.13
N VAL A 206 28.24 -6.61 17.81
CA VAL A 206 26.93 -6.94 17.23
C VAL A 206 26.41 -8.31 17.68
N HIS A 207 27.29 -9.28 17.90
CA HIS A 207 26.89 -10.60 18.40
C HIS A 207 26.36 -10.55 19.84
N GLU A 208 26.83 -9.62 20.68
CA GLU A 208 26.29 -9.41 22.03
C GLU A 208 24.93 -8.71 21.99
N VAL A 209 24.78 -7.69 21.11
CA VAL A 209 23.52 -6.96 20.94
C VAL A 209 22.42 -7.88 20.43
N MET A 210 22.75 -8.78 19.49
CA MET A 210 21.74 -9.66 18.86
C MET A 210 21.51 -10.98 19.61
N ALA A 211 22.46 -11.43 20.46
CA ALA A 211 22.37 -12.74 21.11
C ALA A 211 21.22 -12.87 22.14
N SER A 212 20.83 -11.80 22.79
CA SER A 212 19.91 -11.88 23.94
C SER A 212 18.47 -11.42 23.68
N ASN A 213 18.20 -10.75 22.56
CA ASN A 213 16.89 -10.08 22.38
C ASN A 213 16.21 -10.28 21.04
N TYR A 214 16.92 -10.71 19.99
CA TYR A 214 16.38 -10.77 18.64
C TYR A 214 15.32 -11.87 18.50
N GLU A 215 15.60 -13.10 18.94
CA GLU A 215 14.63 -14.20 18.87
C GLU A 215 13.46 -14.05 19.85
N PHE A 216 13.66 -13.34 20.98
CA PHE A 216 12.59 -13.05 21.93
C PHE A 216 11.58 -12.02 21.39
N MET A 217 11.95 -11.17 20.44
CA MET A 217 11.00 -10.26 19.79
C MET A 217 9.95 -11.01 18.96
N LEU A 218 10.32 -12.18 18.42
CA LEU A 218 9.44 -13.03 17.63
C LEU A 218 8.66 -14.04 18.45
N LYS A 219 9.13 -14.42 19.65
CA LYS A 219 8.57 -15.51 20.48
C LYS A 219 7.88 -15.07 21.77
N GLY A 220 7.56 -13.80 21.94
CA GLY A 220 6.98 -13.31 23.20
C GLY A 220 5.52 -12.95 23.14
#